data_9ad2ec22bcaac50a24590fb30651c5b7
#
_entry.id   9ad2ec22bcaac50a24590fb30651c5b7
#
_cell.length_a   1.000
_cell.length_b   1.000
_cell.length_c   1.000
_cell.angle_alpha   90.00
_cell.angle_beta   90.00
_cell.angle_gamma   90.00
#
_symmetry.space_group_name_H-M   'P 1'
#
loop_
_entity.id
_entity.type
_entity.pdbx_description
1 polymer ?
#
loop_
_entity_poly.entity_id
_entity_poly.type
_entity_poly.pdbx_seq_one_letter_code
_entity_poly.pdbx_strand_id
1 'polypeptide(L)'
;MNDSSKQRVITVGTRKSMLALTQTGQVIDELKRISEEHGFNYTFEIRKMITKGDRILDVTLSKVGGKGLFVKEIEQALLDGEIDLAVHSMKDMPYELPEGLINGATPKRVNPLDCLVMKEGSSLADLPLGARVGTSSLRRSCQLKNARPDLNLESIRGNIDSRIKKLETEGFDAVVLAAAGLTRMGWEDRISALVSEDVCIPAVGQGALGIECRENDSEIRELLDLFNDKETEWTVRAERSFLGTLHGGCQVPIGAHAVIISKDGEKPLLELTGMVGSPDGVTLLKEMKRGTDPEQLGRDVANVLIANGADRILAEIGG
;
A
#
# COMPACT_ATOMS: atom_id res chain seq x y z
N MET A 1 4.24 18.91 -36.19
CA MET A 1 3.10 18.08 -36.63
C MET A 1 3.43 16.66 -36.18
N ASN A 2 2.92 16.24 -35.00
CA ASN A 2 3.11 14.86 -34.58
C ASN A 2 2.26 13.98 -35.51
N ASP A 3 2.87 12.97 -36.08
CA ASP A 3 2.21 11.95 -36.90
C ASP A 3 1.32 11.09 -35.99
N SER A 4 0.09 11.57 -35.76
CA SER A 4 -0.95 10.93 -34.93
C SER A 4 -1.52 9.62 -35.52
N SER A 5 -0.87 9.08 -36.57
CA SER A 5 -1.34 7.86 -37.25
C SER A 5 -0.69 6.57 -36.74
N LYS A 6 0.38 6.63 -35.93
CA LYS A 6 1.10 5.44 -35.48
C LYS A 6 0.54 4.93 -34.17
N GLN A 7 -0.08 3.76 -34.19
CA GLN A 7 -0.54 3.05 -33.00
C GLN A 7 0.68 2.72 -32.12
N ARG A 8 0.63 3.11 -30.82
CA ARG A 8 1.62 2.71 -29.81
C ARG A 8 1.08 1.58 -28.96
N VAL A 9 1.85 0.51 -28.84
CA VAL A 9 1.57 -0.57 -27.89
C VAL A 9 2.25 -0.20 -26.57
N ILE A 10 1.45 -0.08 -25.50
CA ILE A 10 1.94 0.20 -24.14
C ILE A 10 2.03 -1.11 -23.38
N THR A 11 3.23 -1.50 -23.00
CA THR A 11 3.49 -2.72 -22.23
C THR A 11 3.42 -2.43 -20.74
N VAL A 12 2.48 -3.06 -20.06
CA VAL A 12 2.20 -2.87 -18.62
C VAL A 12 2.80 -4.01 -17.81
N GLY A 13 3.80 -3.71 -16.99
CA GLY A 13 4.43 -4.64 -16.07
C GLY A 13 3.60 -4.89 -14.81
N THR A 14 3.49 -6.14 -14.39
CA THR A 14 2.79 -6.52 -13.15
C THR A 14 3.28 -7.85 -12.59
N ARG A 15 3.07 -8.06 -11.28
CA ARG A 15 3.32 -9.35 -10.64
C ARG A 15 2.29 -10.39 -11.08
N LYS A 16 2.63 -11.67 -10.88
CA LYS A 16 1.76 -12.81 -11.27
C LYS A 16 0.62 -13.11 -10.30
N SER A 17 0.56 -12.46 -9.12
CA SER A 17 -0.51 -12.72 -8.16
C SER A 17 -1.87 -12.30 -8.72
N MET A 18 -2.93 -13.00 -8.33
CA MET A 18 -4.29 -12.72 -8.78
C MET A 18 -4.68 -11.25 -8.50
N LEU A 19 -4.41 -10.75 -7.29
CA LEU A 19 -4.67 -9.34 -6.95
C LEU A 19 -3.92 -8.37 -7.87
N ALA A 20 -2.61 -8.60 -8.14
CA ALA A 20 -1.83 -7.72 -8.99
C ALA A 20 -2.38 -7.71 -10.44
N LEU A 21 -2.77 -8.86 -10.96
CA LEU A 21 -3.39 -8.97 -12.29
C LEU A 21 -4.74 -8.26 -12.35
N THR A 22 -5.58 -8.40 -11.31
CA THR A 22 -6.85 -7.69 -11.21
C THR A 22 -6.65 -6.17 -11.16
N GLN A 23 -5.71 -5.69 -10.33
CA GLN A 23 -5.37 -4.27 -10.25
C GLN A 23 -4.89 -3.73 -11.60
N THR A 24 -4.03 -4.47 -12.28
CA THR A 24 -3.51 -4.08 -13.59
C THR A 24 -4.60 -4.07 -14.66
N GLY A 25 -5.52 -5.04 -14.63
CA GLY A 25 -6.68 -5.05 -15.53
C GLY A 25 -7.56 -3.81 -15.35
N GLN A 26 -7.91 -3.48 -14.10
CA GLN A 26 -8.70 -2.28 -13.77
C GLN A 26 -8.02 -0.98 -14.24
N VAL A 27 -6.69 -0.87 -14.06
CA VAL A 27 -5.91 0.28 -14.55
C VAL A 27 -5.93 0.34 -16.08
N ILE A 28 -5.71 -0.77 -16.77
CA ILE A 28 -5.73 -0.81 -18.24
C ILE A 28 -7.10 -0.44 -18.79
N ASP A 29 -8.17 -0.91 -18.18
CA ASP A 29 -9.55 -0.60 -18.64
C ASP A 29 -9.81 0.91 -18.54
N GLU A 30 -9.35 1.56 -17.46
CA GLU A 30 -9.49 3.01 -17.31
C GLU A 30 -8.56 3.79 -18.26
N LEU A 31 -7.32 3.35 -18.45
CA LEU A 31 -6.39 3.97 -19.41
C LEU A 31 -6.89 3.85 -20.85
N LYS A 32 -7.56 2.75 -21.22
CA LYS A 32 -8.23 2.62 -22.53
C LYS A 32 -9.35 3.65 -22.69
N ARG A 33 -10.22 3.78 -21.67
CA ARG A 33 -11.29 4.78 -21.67
C ARG A 33 -10.76 6.20 -21.84
N ILE A 34 -9.71 6.56 -21.07
CA ILE A 34 -9.06 7.87 -21.18
C ILE A 34 -8.43 8.06 -22.58
N SER A 35 -7.78 7.02 -23.11
CA SER A 35 -7.17 7.07 -24.45
C SER A 35 -8.21 7.32 -25.54
N GLU A 36 -9.36 6.66 -25.48
CA GLU A 36 -10.46 6.86 -26.41
C GLU A 36 -11.06 8.28 -26.31
N GLU A 37 -11.27 8.77 -25.08
CA GLU A 37 -11.84 10.10 -24.83
C GLU A 37 -10.93 11.24 -25.31
N HIS A 38 -9.61 11.05 -25.21
CA HIS A 38 -8.62 12.07 -25.58
C HIS A 38 -7.96 11.86 -26.96
N GLY A 39 -8.39 10.82 -27.69
CA GLY A 39 -7.92 10.57 -29.05
C GLY A 39 -6.50 10.01 -29.12
N PHE A 40 -6.00 9.38 -28.08
CA PHE A 40 -4.74 8.64 -28.12
C PHE A 40 -4.93 7.33 -28.88
N ASN A 41 -3.97 6.99 -29.74
CA ASN A 41 -3.98 5.73 -30.47
C ASN A 41 -3.14 4.66 -29.77
N TYR A 42 -3.55 4.29 -28.53
CA TYR A 42 -2.81 3.37 -27.67
C TYR A 42 -3.51 2.02 -27.56
N THR A 43 -2.71 0.96 -27.52
CA THR A 43 -3.13 -0.40 -27.12
C THR A 43 -2.30 -0.87 -25.96
N PHE A 44 -2.83 -1.79 -25.14
CA PHE A 44 -2.18 -2.19 -23.89
C PHE A 44 -1.97 -3.70 -23.86
N GLU A 45 -0.75 -4.10 -23.47
CA GLU A 45 -0.37 -5.50 -23.28
C GLU A 45 0.17 -5.73 -21.87
N ILE A 46 -0.13 -6.87 -21.26
CA ILE A 46 0.32 -7.19 -19.89
C ILE A 46 1.57 -8.06 -19.97
N ARG A 47 2.66 -7.60 -19.32
CA ARG A 47 3.85 -8.40 -19.05
C ARG A 47 3.88 -8.87 -17.61
N LYS A 48 3.68 -10.18 -17.40
CA LYS A 48 3.71 -10.80 -16.08
C LYS A 48 5.13 -11.05 -15.63
N MET A 49 5.50 -10.57 -14.44
CA MET A 49 6.85 -10.67 -13.90
C MET A 49 6.86 -11.47 -12.60
N ILE A 50 7.99 -12.11 -12.29
CA ILE A 50 8.22 -12.83 -11.04
C ILE A 50 9.29 -12.06 -10.28
N THR A 51 8.93 -11.54 -9.11
CA THR A 51 9.87 -10.83 -8.25
C THR A 51 10.55 -11.76 -7.26
N LYS A 52 11.66 -11.30 -6.67
CA LYS A 52 12.37 -12.02 -5.59
C LYS A 52 11.43 -12.30 -4.41
N GLY A 53 10.58 -11.33 -4.07
CA GLY A 53 9.58 -11.48 -3.01
C GLY A 53 8.54 -12.58 -3.29
N ASP A 54 8.20 -12.83 -4.56
CA ASP A 54 7.27 -13.90 -4.95
C ASP A 54 7.90 -15.30 -4.83
N ARG A 55 9.23 -15.40 -4.88
CA ARG A 55 9.97 -16.68 -4.76
C ARG A 55 10.21 -17.11 -3.33
N ILE A 56 10.19 -16.16 -2.38
CA ILE A 56 10.50 -16.40 -0.97
C ILE A 56 9.20 -16.74 -0.23
N LEU A 57 8.91 -18.01 -0.03
CA LEU A 57 7.71 -18.49 0.64
C LEU A 57 7.97 -18.95 2.09
N ASP A 58 9.21 -19.38 2.40
CA ASP A 58 9.52 -20.14 3.63
C ASP A 58 10.05 -19.28 4.79
N VAL A 59 10.35 -18.00 4.56
CA VAL A 59 10.91 -17.10 5.58
C VAL A 59 10.04 -15.85 5.74
N THR A 60 9.90 -15.36 6.97
CA THR A 60 9.18 -14.09 7.20
C THR A 60 9.92 -12.94 6.51
N LEU A 61 9.20 -12.05 5.83
CA LEU A 61 9.79 -10.92 5.09
C LEU A 61 10.69 -10.05 5.97
N SER A 62 10.36 -9.91 7.26
CA SER A 62 11.20 -9.20 8.24
C SER A 62 12.59 -9.80 8.44
N LYS A 63 12.76 -11.11 8.19
CA LYS A 63 14.07 -11.79 8.28
C LYS A 63 14.87 -11.78 6.97
N VAL A 64 14.21 -11.53 5.83
CA VAL A 64 14.88 -11.55 4.52
C VAL A 64 15.68 -10.28 4.28
N GLY A 65 15.30 -9.18 4.92
CA GLY A 65 15.94 -7.88 4.73
C GLY A 65 15.88 -7.39 3.28
N GLY A 66 15.92 -6.09 3.07
CA GLY A 66 16.04 -5.48 1.74
C GLY A 66 14.79 -4.72 1.31
N LYS A 67 15.02 -3.45 0.94
CA LYS A 67 14.01 -2.59 0.31
C LYS A 67 13.73 -3.09 -1.11
N GLY A 68 12.47 -3.02 -1.55
CA GLY A 68 12.11 -3.28 -2.94
C GLY A 68 12.02 -4.76 -3.36
N LEU A 69 11.76 -5.70 -2.43
CA LEU A 69 11.66 -7.15 -2.75
C LEU A 69 10.60 -7.49 -3.82
N PHE A 70 9.61 -6.62 -4.02
CA PHE A 70 8.50 -6.83 -4.94
C PHE A 70 8.51 -5.93 -6.16
N VAL A 71 9.49 -5.04 -6.28
CA VAL A 71 9.51 -4.02 -7.34
C VAL A 71 10.79 -4.01 -8.18
N LYS A 72 11.95 -4.42 -7.66
CA LYS A 72 13.26 -4.27 -8.32
C LYS A 72 13.32 -4.83 -9.74
N GLU A 73 12.77 -6.02 -9.97
CA GLU A 73 12.76 -6.61 -11.31
C GLU A 73 11.85 -5.86 -12.28
N ILE A 74 10.80 -5.22 -11.74
CA ILE A 74 9.87 -4.39 -12.52
C ILE A 74 10.51 -3.04 -12.82
N GLU A 75 11.13 -2.40 -11.83
CA GLU A 75 11.89 -1.16 -11.99
C GLU A 75 13.01 -1.33 -13.04
N GLN A 76 13.75 -2.45 -12.99
CA GLN A 76 14.78 -2.73 -14.00
C GLN A 76 14.19 -2.87 -15.41
N ALA A 77 13.06 -3.56 -15.56
CA ALA A 77 12.39 -3.69 -16.86
C ALA A 77 11.86 -2.36 -17.40
N LEU A 78 11.45 -1.40 -16.53
CA LEU A 78 11.14 -0.02 -16.93
C LEU A 78 12.37 0.71 -17.46
N LEU A 79 13.50 0.63 -16.75
CA LEU A 79 14.76 1.26 -17.14
C LEU A 79 15.30 0.68 -18.45
N ASP A 80 15.19 -0.64 -18.64
CA ASP A 80 15.64 -1.35 -19.85
C ASP A 80 14.68 -1.13 -21.04
N GLY A 81 13.54 -0.45 -20.84
CA GLY A 81 12.54 -0.22 -21.89
C GLY A 81 11.75 -1.48 -22.29
N GLU A 82 11.77 -2.51 -21.47
CA GLU A 82 11.04 -3.74 -21.71
C GLU A 82 9.55 -3.63 -21.39
N ILE A 83 9.18 -2.68 -20.53
CA ILE A 83 7.81 -2.26 -20.20
C ILE A 83 7.76 -0.73 -20.18
N ASP A 84 6.57 -0.16 -20.38
CA ASP A 84 6.36 1.28 -20.45
C ASP A 84 5.84 1.84 -19.11
N LEU A 85 4.99 1.08 -18.44
CA LEU A 85 4.49 1.42 -17.10
C LEU A 85 4.32 0.17 -16.24
N ALA A 86 4.28 0.37 -14.94
CA ALA A 86 4.05 -0.70 -13.97
C ALA A 86 2.97 -0.33 -12.96
N VAL A 87 2.17 -1.32 -12.56
CA VAL A 87 1.09 -1.14 -11.58
C VAL A 87 1.49 -1.79 -10.27
N HIS A 88 1.52 -0.97 -9.19
CA HIS A 88 1.87 -1.41 -7.86
C HIS A 88 0.77 -1.08 -6.85
N SER A 89 0.66 -1.88 -5.80
CA SER A 89 0.07 -1.40 -4.55
C SER A 89 1.01 -0.37 -3.95
N MET A 90 0.55 0.85 -3.69
CA MET A 90 1.40 1.96 -3.22
C MET A 90 2.19 1.61 -1.95
N LYS A 91 1.60 0.85 -1.04
CA LYS A 91 2.25 0.40 0.20
C LYS A 91 3.45 -0.52 0.00
N ASP A 92 3.59 -1.13 -1.19
CA ASP A 92 4.69 -2.04 -1.52
C ASP A 92 5.83 -1.30 -2.26
N MET A 93 5.61 -0.04 -2.68
CA MET A 93 6.60 0.79 -3.34
C MET A 93 7.62 1.36 -2.34
N PRO A 94 8.92 1.38 -2.66
CA PRO A 94 9.91 2.06 -1.84
C PRO A 94 9.64 3.56 -1.80
N TYR A 95 10.10 4.24 -0.74
CA TYR A 95 9.98 5.70 -0.65
C TYR A 95 10.78 6.39 -1.76
N GLU A 96 12.02 5.98 -1.96
CA GLU A 96 12.89 6.46 -3.04
C GLU A 96 12.80 5.49 -4.21
N LEU A 97 12.53 6.04 -5.40
CA LEU A 97 12.55 5.30 -6.65
C LEU A 97 13.95 5.41 -7.29
N PRO A 98 14.34 4.44 -8.13
CA PRO A 98 15.55 4.54 -8.94
C PRO A 98 15.56 5.81 -9.79
N GLU A 99 16.76 6.36 -10.02
CA GLU A 99 16.94 7.50 -10.93
C GLU A 99 16.36 7.18 -12.33
N GLY A 100 15.61 8.12 -12.88
CA GLY A 100 14.93 7.97 -14.18
C GLY A 100 13.53 7.35 -14.10
N LEU A 101 13.08 6.93 -12.91
CA LEU A 101 11.71 6.44 -12.68
C LEU A 101 10.93 7.39 -11.76
N ILE A 102 9.65 7.50 -12.04
CA ILE A 102 8.70 8.30 -11.24
C ILE A 102 7.42 7.52 -10.98
N ASN A 103 6.72 7.87 -9.91
CA ASN A 103 5.30 7.55 -9.77
C ASN A 103 4.51 8.55 -10.63
N GLY A 104 4.13 8.15 -11.83
CA GLY A 104 3.49 9.01 -12.82
C GLY A 104 2.02 9.28 -12.51
N ALA A 105 1.33 8.36 -11.80
CA ALA A 105 -0.04 8.58 -11.36
C ALA A 105 -0.35 7.83 -10.06
N THR A 106 -1.23 8.43 -9.27
CA THR A 106 -1.87 7.82 -8.11
C THR A 106 -3.37 7.94 -8.32
N PRO A 107 -4.03 6.91 -8.90
CA PRO A 107 -5.46 6.96 -9.15
C PRO A 107 -6.26 6.92 -7.84
N LYS A 108 -7.56 7.19 -7.93
CA LYS A 108 -8.46 7.29 -6.79
C LYS A 108 -8.33 6.12 -5.84
N ARG A 109 -8.08 6.43 -4.57
CA ARG A 109 -7.89 5.48 -3.48
C ARG A 109 -9.19 4.74 -3.16
N VAL A 110 -9.10 3.43 -2.94
CA VAL A 110 -10.18 2.66 -2.33
C VAL A 110 -9.99 2.60 -0.81
N ASN A 111 -10.95 1.98 -0.09
CA ASN A 111 -10.94 1.92 1.37
C ASN A 111 -9.56 1.52 1.95
N PRO A 112 -8.88 2.39 2.73
CA PRO A 112 -7.54 2.14 3.25
C PRO A 112 -7.53 1.23 4.49
N LEU A 113 -8.68 0.96 5.11
CA LEU A 113 -8.75 0.25 6.37
C LEU A 113 -8.27 -1.20 6.26
N ASP A 114 -7.82 -1.73 7.38
CA ASP A 114 -7.71 -3.15 7.57
C ASP A 114 -9.07 -3.78 7.85
N CYS A 115 -9.21 -5.06 7.57
CA CYS A 115 -10.43 -5.80 7.84
C CYS A 115 -10.13 -7.16 8.45
N LEU A 116 -11.11 -7.69 9.17
CA LEU A 116 -11.14 -9.05 9.65
C LEU A 116 -11.97 -9.91 8.68
N VAL A 117 -11.43 -11.06 8.31
CA VAL A 117 -12.17 -12.18 7.78
C VAL A 117 -12.23 -13.23 8.87
N MET A 118 -13.43 -13.50 9.39
CA MET A 118 -13.65 -14.30 10.60
C MET A 118 -14.44 -15.56 10.27
N LYS A 119 -14.28 -16.60 11.09
CA LYS A 119 -15.17 -17.77 11.04
C LYS A 119 -16.56 -17.43 11.52
N GLU A 120 -16.62 -16.73 12.64
CA GLU A 120 -17.83 -16.33 13.34
C GLU A 120 -17.67 -14.91 13.88
N GLY A 121 -18.78 -14.17 13.94
CA GLY A 121 -18.78 -12.81 14.44
C GLY A 121 -18.67 -11.75 13.35
N SER A 122 -18.86 -10.49 13.73
CA SER A 122 -18.93 -9.32 12.86
C SER A 122 -18.16 -8.11 13.42
N SER A 123 -17.38 -8.29 14.48
CA SER A 123 -16.57 -7.25 15.10
C SER A 123 -15.34 -7.84 15.78
N LEU A 124 -14.34 -7.01 16.06
CA LEU A 124 -13.15 -7.40 16.83
C LEU A 124 -13.53 -7.86 18.25
N ALA A 125 -14.62 -7.34 18.80
CA ALA A 125 -15.09 -7.68 20.13
C ALA A 125 -15.69 -9.10 20.19
N ASP A 126 -16.21 -9.62 19.08
CA ASP A 126 -16.82 -10.95 18.98
C ASP A 126 -15.77 -12.08 19.00
N LEU A 127 -14.49 -11.75 18.79
CA LEU A 127 -13.43 -12.74 18.88
C LEU A 127 -13.32 -13.29 20.32
N PRO A 128 -13.29 -14.62 20.50
CA PRO A 128 -13.16 -15.22 21.82
C PRO A 128 -11.85 -14.83 22.50
N LEU A 129 -11.78 -14.98 23.82
CA LEU A 129 -10.53 -14.79 24.56
C LEU A 129 -9.48 -15.78 24.08
N GLY A 130 -8.27 -15.29 23.80
CA GLY A 130 -7.18 -16.10 23.26
C GLY A 130 -7.34 -16.49 21.79
N ALA A 131 -8.25 -15.84 21.04
CA ALA A 131 -8.48 -16.13 19.62
C ALA A 131 -7.19 -16.11 18.80
N ARG A 132 -7.06 -17.10 17.89
CA ARG A 132 -5.94 -17.19 16.96
C ARG A 132 -6.18 -16.31 15.74
N VAL A 133 -5.39 -15.24 15.59
CA VAL A 133 -5.56 -14.26 14.53
C VAL A 133 -4.34 -14.23 13.64
N GLY A 134 -4.54 -14.50 12.34
CA GLY A 134 -3.48 -14.59 11.35
C GLY A 134 -3.06 -13.22 10.79
N THR A 135 -1.81 -12.80 11.05
CA THR A 135 -1.18 -11.65 10.40
C THR A 135 0.35 -11.76 10.45
N SER A 136 1.03 -11.39 9.38
CA SER A 136 2.51 -11.28 9.36
C SER A 136 2.98 -9.82 9.41
N SER A 137 2.06 -8.87 9.55
CA SER A 137 2.38 -7.44 9.59
C SER A 137 2.66 -7.00 11.02
N LEU A 138 3.89 -6.54 11.30
CA LEU A 138 4.26 -5.98 12.60
C LEU A 138 3.39 -4.78 12.96
N ARG A 139 3.03 -3.95 11.98
CA ARG A 139 2.11 -2.83 12.17
C ARG A 139 0.73 -3.27 12.69
N ARG A 140 0.17 -4.34 12.12
CA ARG A 140 -1.12 -4.89 12.59
C ARG A 140 -0.97 -5.55 13.95
N SER A 141 0.06 -6.37 14.08
CA SER A 141 0.29 -7.13 15.32
C SER A 141 0.44 -6.22 16.54
N CYS A 142 1.26 -5.18 16.46
CA CYS A 142 1.48 -4.29 17.60
C CYS A 142 0.20 -3.54 17.99
N GLN A 143 -0.58 -3.06 17.03
CA GLN A 143 -1.81 -2.33 17.31
C GLN A 143 -2.94 -3.23 17.84
N LEU A 144 -3.13 -4.41 17.22
CA LEU A 144 -4.13 -5.36 17.69
C LEU A 144 -3.77 -5.90 19.09
N LYS A 145 -2.49 -6.14 19.36
CA LYS A 145 -2.05 -6.58 20.67
C LYS A 145 -2.23 -5.51 21.76
N ASN A 146 -2.05 -4.25 21.39
CA ASN A 146 -2.35 -3.13 22.28
C ASN A 146 -3.85 -3.02 22.60
N ALA A 147 -4.71 -3.18 21.57
CA ALA A 147 -6.16 -3.09 21.74
C ALA A 147 -6.78 -4.34 22.41
N ARG A 148 -6.24 -5.52 22.14
CA ARG A 148 -6.69 -6.84 22.61
C ARG A 148 -5.48 -7.69 23.00
N PRO A 149 -4.90 -7.49 24.19
CA PRO A 149 -3.69 -8.19 24.65
C PRO A 149 -3.84 -9.71 24.76
N ASP A 150 -5.07 -10.18 24.86
CA ASP A 150 -5.43 -11.59 24.95
C ASP A 150 -5.29 -12.35 23.63
N LEU A 151 -5.27 -11.65 22.47
CA LEU A 151 -5.21 -12.31 21.16
C LEU A 151 -3.89 -13.06 20.95
N ASN A 152 -3.99 -14.26 20.39
CA ASN A 152 -2.86 -15.02 19.91
C ASN A 152 -2.57 -14.68 18.44
N LEU A 153 -1.64 -13.74 18.22
CA LEU A 153 -1.31 -13.26 16.87
C LEU A 153 -0.24 -14.16 16.26
N GLU A 154 -0.58 -14.80 15.17
CA GLU A 154 0.31 -15.76 14.49
C GLU A 154 0.63 -15.32 13.06
N SER A 155 1.87 -15.59 12.64
CA SER A 155 2.30 -15.26 11.28
C SER A 155 1.59 -16.13 10.24
N ILE A 156 0.99 -15.48 9.24
CA ILE A 156 0.31 -16.15 8.12
C ILE A 156 0.90 -15.67 6.78
N ARG A 157 1.29 -16.61 5.92
CA ARG A 157 1.91 -16.33 4.62
C ARG A 157 1.00 -16.77 3.48
N GLY A 158 1.27 -16.21 2.29
CA GLY A 158 0.54 -16.49 1.06
C GLY A 158 -0.20 -15.27 0.51
N ASN A 159 -0.82 -15.45 -0.64
CA ASN A 159 -1.72 -14.46 -1.25
C ASN A 159 -3.05 -14.38 -0.48
N ILE A 160 -3.90 -13.42 -0.82
CA ILE A 160 -5.18 -13.19 -0.13
C ILE A 160 -6.03 -14.46 -0.08
N ASP A 161 -6.21 -15.12 -1.22
CA ASP A 161 -6.96 -16.37 -1.36
C ASP A 161 -6.43 -17.49 -0.46
N SER A 162 -5.11 -17.70 -0.45
CA SER A 162 -4.49 -18.72 0.39
C SER A 162 -4.58 -18.41 1.88
N ARG A 163 -4.51 -17.12 2.28
CA ARG A 163 -4.70 -16.72 3.68
C ARG A 163 -6.14 -16.94 4.15
N ILE A 164 -7.12 -16.63 3.32
CA ILE A 164 -8.53 -16.89 3.64
C ILE A 164 -8.77 -18.40 3.75
N LYS A 165 -8.19 -19.21 2.86
CA LYS A 165 -8.29 -20.67 2.93
C LYS A 165 -7.71 -21.23 4.23
N LYS A 166 -6.62 -20.66 4.73
CA LYS A 166 -5.98 -21.05 6.00
C LYS A 166 -6.86 -20.78 7.23
N LEU A 167 -7.81 -19.84 7.15
CA LEU A 167 -8.83 -19.66 8.16
C LEU A 167 -9.56 -20.97 8.47
N GLU A 168 -9.87 -21.75 7.44
CA GLU A 168 -10.56 -23.03 7.55
C GLU A 168 -9.59 -24.18 7.87
N THR A 169 -8.46 -24.23 7.13
CA THR A 169 -7.55 -25.40 7.14
C THR A 169 -6.54 -25.41 8.30
N GLU A 170 -6.17 -24.25 8.85
CA GLU A 170 -5.17 -24.13 9.92
C GLU A 170 -5.78 -23.70 11.26
N GLY A 171 -7.11 -23.57 11.35
CA GLY A 171 -7.82 -23.33 12.62
C GLY A 171 -7.66 -21.91 13.17
N PHE A 172 -7.45 -20.89 12.32
CA PHE A 172 -7.53 -19.50 12.75
C PHE A 172 -8.98 -19.10 13.01
N ASP A 173 -9.21 -18.22 13.99
CA ASP A 173 -10.52 -17.62 14.27
C ASP A 173 -10.76 -16.41 13.35
N ALA A 174 -9.68 -15.71 13.00
CA ALA A 174 -9.69 -14.60 12.06
C ALA A 174 -8.38 -14.45 11.30
N VAL A 175 -8.43 -13.80 10.13
CA VAL A 175 -7.25 -13.29 9.42
C VAL A 175 -7.42 -11.80 9.17
N VAL A 176 -6.31 -11.03 9.26
CA VAL A 176 -6.31 -9.58 9.05
C VAL A 176 -5.79 -9.28 7.66
N LEU A 177 -6.62 -8.64 6.85
CA LEU A 177 -6.31 -8.26 5.48
C LEU A 177 -6.53 -6.76 5.27
N ALA A 178 -6.05 -6.22 4.14
CA ALA A 178 -6.44 -4.88 3.71
C ALA A 178 -7.79 -4.98 2.98
N ALA A 179 -8.78 -4.19 3.38
CA ALA A 179 -10.11 -4.15 2.74
C ALA A 179 -9.99 -3.89 1.23
N ALA A 180 -9.09 -2.98 0.84
CA ALA A 180 -8.79 -2.68 -0.56
C ALA A 180 -8.48 -3.90 -1.43
N GLY A 181 -7.79 -4.90 -0.87
CA GLY A 181 -7.47 -6.13 -1.59
C GLY A 181 -8.72 -6.96 -1.90
N LEU A 182 -9.62 -7.08 -0.93
CA LEU A 182 -10.88 -7.80 -1.09
C LEU A 182 -11.83 -7.06 -2.03
N THR A 183 -11.97 -5.75 -1.86
CA THR A 183 -12.79 -4.90 -2.75
C THR A 183 -12.36 -5.04 -4.21
N ARG A 184 -11.06 -4.96 -4.50
CA ARG A 184 -10.58 -5.11 -5.89
C ARG A 184 -10.81 -6.48 -6.49
N MET A 185 -10.87 -7.51 -5.65
CA MET A 185 -11.18 -8.87 -6.06
C MET A 185 -12.70 -9.14 -6.18
N GLY A 186 -13.56 -8.19 -5.82
CA GLY A 186 -15.01 -8.39 -5.74
C GLY A 186 -15.41 -9.33 -4.60
N TRP A 187 -14.66 -9.33 -3.50
CA TRP A 187 -14.85 -10.21 -2.34
C TRP A 187 -15.23 -9.43 -1.08
N GLU A 188 -15.97 -8.34 -1.23
CA GLU A 188 -16.45 -7.53 -0.10
C GLU A 188 -17.32 -8.34 0.86
N ASP A 189 -18.04 -9.32 0.35
CA ASP A 189 -18.85 -10.28 1.13
C ASP A 189 -18.01 -11.12 2.13
N ARG A 190 -16.71 -11.22 1.89
CA ARG A 190 -15.78 -11.90 2.80
C ARG A 190 -15.34 -11.04 3.98
N ILE A 191 -15.60 -9.74 3.96
CA ILE A 191 -15.25 -8.84 5.05
C ILE A 191 -16.25 -9.02 6.19
N SER A 192 -15.81 -9.62 7.29
CA SER A 192 -16.63 -9.74 8.50
C SER A 192 -16.72 -8.42 9.26
N ALA A 193 -15.61 -7.69 9.37
CA ALA A 193 -15.55 -6.40 10.03
C ALA A 193 -14.44 -5.52 9.44
N LEU A 194 -14.67 -4.21 9.32
CA LEU A 194 -13.61 -3.23 9.17
C LEU A 194 -12.98 -2.93 10.52
N VAL A 195 -11.67 -2.78 10.56
CA VAL A 195 -10.94 -2.35 11.76
C VAL A 195 -10.80 -0.83 11.72
N SER A 196 -11.38 -0.14 12.71
CA SER A 196 -11.32 1.32 12.77
C SER A 196 -9.88 1.83 12.95
N GLU A 197 -9.61 3.06 12.53
CA GLU A 197 -8.30 3.70 12.69
C GLU A 197 -7.89 3.91 14.13
N ASP A 198 -8.85 4.03 15.03
CA ASP A 198 -8.58 4.10 16.48
C ASP A 198 -7.86 2.84 16.96
N VAL A 199 -8.20 1.68 16.39
CA VAL A 199 -7.60 0.38 16.70
C VAL A 199 -6.38 0.10 15.84
N CYS A 200 -6.46 0.35 14.52
CA CYS A 200 -5.38 0.00 13.60
C CYS A 200 -5.22 1.03 12.48
N ILE A 201 -4.27 1.94 12.65
CA ILE A 201 -3.89 2.90 11.60
C ILE A 201 -3.33 2.12 10.40
N PRO A 202 -3.82 2.40 9.17
CA PRO A 202 -3.41 1.72 7.95
C PRO A 202 -1.90 1.79 7.64
N ALA A 203 -1.45 0.93 6.74
CA ALA A 203 -0.12 1.09 6.17
C ALA A 203 -0.07 2.33 5.25
N VAL A 204 1.08 2.99 5.19
CA VAL A 204 1.34 4.09 4.26
C VAL A 204 0.93 3.70 2.84
N GLY A 205 0.06 4.48 2.22
CA GLY A 205 -0.45 4.23 0.87
C GLY A 205 -1.39 3.01 0.75
N GLN A 206 -1.86 2.43 1.85
CA GLN A 206 -2.81 1.31 1.76
C GLN A 206 -4.10 1.74 1.06
N GLY A 207 -4.58 0.95 0.11
CA GLY A 207 -5.75 1.28 -0.72
C GLY A 207 -5.43 2.07 -1.99
N ALA A 208 -4.29 2.78 -2.06
CA ALA A 208 -3.84 3.46 -3.26
C ALA A 208 -3.03 2.53 -4.19
N LEU A 209 -3.04 2.84 -5.48
CA LEU A 209 -2.11 2.29 -6.46
C LEU A 209 -1.05 3.34 -6.81
N GLY A 210 0.14 2.88 -7.17
CA GLY A 210 1.16 3.67 -7.82
C GLY A 210 1.36 3.17 -9.24
N ILE A 211 1.34 4.10 -10.18
CA ILE A 211 1.63 3.80 -11.58
C ILE A 211 3.00 4.36 -11.90
N GLU A 212 3.97 3.47 -11.96
CA GLU A 212 5.37 3.82 -12.17
C GLU A 212 5.69 3.85 -13.66
N CYS A 213 6.47 4.84 -14.08
CA CYS A 213 6.93 4.98 -15.46
C CYS A 213 8.32 5.64 -15.53
N ARG A 214 8.91 5.68 -16.72
CA ARG A 214 10.13 6.48 -16.96
C ARG A 214 9.81 7.97 -16.90
N GLU A 215 10.69 8.73 -16.26
CA GLU A 215 10.58 10.19 -16.14
C GLU A 215 10.60 10.91 -17.49
N ASN A 216 11.36 10.38 -18.46
CA ASN A 216 11.55 10.98 -19.76
C ASN A 216 10.53 10.55 -20.84
N ASP A 217 9.55 9.69 -20.51
CA ASP A 217 8.49 9.25 -21.43
C ASP A 217 7.31 10.23 -21.39
N SER A 218 7.39 11.30 -22.17
CA SER A 218 6.39 12.37 -22.16
C SER A 218 4.99 11.93 -22.57
N GLU A 219 4.87 10.96 -23.51
CA GLU A 219 3.56 10.44 -23.96
C GLU A 219 2.87 9.63 -22.85
N ILE A 220 3.63 8.78 -22.15
CA ILE A 220 3.10 8.03 -21.00
C ILE A 220 2.72 8.99 -19.87
N ARG A 221 3.52 10.01 -19.60
CA ARG A 221 3.23 11.00 -18.56
C ARG A 221 1.96 11.79 -18.86
N GLU A 222 1.76 12.23 -20.11
CA GLU A 222 0.53 12.91 -20.52
C GLU A 222 -0.72 12.03 -20.27
N LEU A 223 -0.66 10.75 -20.61
CA LEU A 223 -1.73 9.79 -20.33
C LEU A 223 -1.96 9.64 -18.83
N LEU A 224 -0.88 9.50 -18.04
CA LEU A 224 -0.97 9.29 -16.61
C LEU A 224 -1.42 10.54 -15.85
N ASP A 225 -1.11 11.76 -16.33
CA ASP A 225 -1.61 13.01 -15.75
C ASP A 225 -3.16 13.08 -15.79
N LEU A 226 -3.78 12.53 -16.84
CA LEU A 226 -5.25 12.43 -16.95
C LEU A 226 -5.84 11.36 -16.02
N PHE A 227 -5.06 10.36 -15.65
CA PHE A 227 -5.47 9.28 -14.75
C PHE A 227 -5.22 9.60 -13.28
N ASN A 228 -4.39 10.58 -12.98
CA ASN A 228 -4.00 10.92 -11.62
C ASN A 228 -5.15 11.56 -10.84
N ASP A 229 -5.37 11.08 -9.61
CA ASP A 229 -6.30 11.69 -8.65
C ASP A 229 -5.52 12.55 -7.64
N LYS A 230 -5.64 13.86 -7.78
CA LYS A 230 -4.89 14.83 -6.97
C LYS A 230 -5.15 14.69 -5.47
N GLU A 231 -6.36 14.32 -5.07
CA GLU A 231 -6.73 14.17 -3.66
C GLU A 231 -6.02 12.97 -3.05
N THR A 232 -6.01 11.85 -3.77
CA THR A 232 -5.25 10.66 -3.38
C THR A 232 -3.74 10.96 -3.39
N GLU A 233 -3.24 11.64 -4.41
CA GLU A 233 -1.83 12.03 -4.51
C GLU A 233 -1.39 12.84 -3.27
N TRP A 234 -2.13 13.88 -2.89
CA TRP A 234 -1.78 14.71 -1.73
C TRP A 234 -1.73 13.90 -0.43
N THR A 235 -2.75 13.08 -0.18
CA THR A 235 -2.78 12.26 1.04
C THR A 235 -1.64 11.24 1.07
N VAL A 236 -1.38 10.57 -0.05
CA VAL A 236 -0.29 9.60 -0.18
C VAL A 236 1.08 10.25 -0.05
N ARG A 237 1.28 11.47 -0.58
CA ARG A 237 2.54 12.22 -0.42
C ARG A 237 2.84 12.54 1.03
N ALA A 238 1.83 12.94 1.81
CA ALA A 238 1.99 13.18 3.25
C ALA A 238 2.39 11.90 3.99
N GLU A 239 1.68 10.79 3.74
CA GLU A 239 1.98 9.49 4.33
C GLU A 239 3.38 8.98 3.94
N ARG A 240 3.77 9.12 2.66
CA ARG A 240 5.10 8.70 2.19
C ARG A 240 6.22 9.55 2.75
N SER A 241 6.04 10.86 2.88
CA SER A 241 7.00 11.75 3.52
C SER A 241 7.23 11.37 5.00
N PHE A 242 6.16 11.02 5.71
CA PHE A 242 6.25 10.48 7.06
C PHE A 242 7.10 9.20 7.10
N LEU A 243 6.81 8.23 6.23
CA LEU A 243 7.58 6.97 6.14
C LEU A 243 9.04 7.20 5.80
N GLY A 244 9.33 8.09 4.83
CA GLY A 244 10.69 8.42 4.41
C GLY A 244 11.52 9.04 5.53
N THR A 245 10.92 9.97 6.30
CA THR A 245 11.57 10.62 7.43
C THR A 245 11.95 9.64 8.56
N LEU A 246 11.14 8.59 8.74
CA LEU A 246 11.44 7.51 9.70
C LEU A 246 12.39 6.45 9.13
N HIS A 247 12.87 6.61 7.89
CA HIS A 247 13.64 5.58 7.16
C HIS A 247 12.97 4.21 7.14
N GLY A 248 11.63 4.21 7.21
CA GLY A 248 10.80 3.02 7.34
C GLY A 248 10.62 2.25 6.03
N GLY A 249 10.01 1.09 6.13
CA GLY A 249 9.66 0.20 5.01
C GLY A 249 8.51 -0.72 5.41
N CYS A 250 8.16 -1.66 4.52
CA CYS A 250 7.01 -2.58 4.73
C CYS A 250 7.18 -3.56 5.91
N GLN A 251 8.37 -3.59 6.54
CA GLN A 251 8.74 -4.61 7.54
C GLN A 251 8.79 -4.05 8.96
N VAL A 252 8.45 -2.80 9.16
CA VAL A 252 8.47 -2.13 10.46
C VAL A 252 7.05 -1.82 10.94
N PRO A 253 6.82 -1.68 12.24
CA PRO A 253 5.51 -1.38 12.80
C PRO A 253 5.17 0.11 12.68
N ILE A 254 5.10 0.59 11.44
CA ILE A 254 4.76 1.96 11.07
C ILE A 254 3.40 1.97 10.37
N GLY A 255 2.53 2.87 10.77
CA GLY A 255 1.26 3.18 10.12
C GLY A 255 1.11 4.68 9.90
N ALA A 256 0.44 5.06 8.82
CA ALA A 256 0.03 6.44 8.63
C ALA A 256 -1.20 6.52 7.72
N HIS A 257 -2.08 7.45 8.02
CA HIS A 257 -3.23 7.75 7.19
C HIS A 257 -3.48 9.25 7.16
N ALA A 258 -3.60 9.79 5.96
CA ALA A 258 -3.93 11.18 5.72
C ALA A 258 -5.32 11.30 5.11
N VAL A 259 -6.06 12.33 5.54
CA VAL A 259 -7.37 12.70 5.01
C VAL A 259 -7.41 14.18 4.67
N ILE A 260 -8.25 14.55 3.70
CA ILE A 260 -8.56 15.96 3.39
C ILE A 260 -9.73 16.38 4.28
N ILE A 261 -9.53 17.41 5.11
CA ILE A 261 -10.56 17.95 6.02
C ILE A 261 -11.20 19.23 5.54
N SER A 262 -10.53 19.98 4.66
CA SER A 262 -11.09 21.15 3.98
C SER A 262 -10.45 21.36 2.61
N LYS A 263 -11.25 21.89 1.67
CA LYS A 263 -10.81 22.27 0.32
C LYS A 263 -10.95 23.77 0.07
N ASP A 264 -11.02 24.55 1.13
CA ASP A 264 -11.11 26.01 1.05
C ASP A 264 -9.74 26.59 0.70
N GLY A 265 -9.58 27.12 -0.51
CA GLY A 265 -8.35 27.70 -1.00
C GLY A 265 -7.65 26.88 -2.10
N GLU A 266 -6.45 27.31 -2.49
CA GLU A 266 -5.66 26.68 -3.56
C GLU A 266 -5.10 25.29 -3.18
N LYS A 267 -4.87 25.06 -1.89
CA LYS A 267 -4.36 23.80 -1.36
C LYS A 267 -5.29 23.25 -0.29
N PRO A 268 -5.56 21.94 -0.29
CA PRO A 268 -6.40 21.33 0.72
C PRO A 268 -5.72 21.36 2.08
N LEU A 269 -6.51 21.46 3.14
CA LEU A 269 -6.04 21.19 4.49
C LEU A 269 -6.08 19.69 4.74
N LEU A 270 -4.93 19.12 4.99
CA LEU A 270 -4.74 17.70 5.30
C LEU A 270 -4.67 17.50 6.81
N GLU A 271 -5.16 16.36 7.28
CA GLU A 271 -4.88 15.81 8.60
C GLU A 271 -4.15 14.49 8.40
N LEU A 272 -2.99 14.35 9.03
CA LEU A 272 -2.18 13.14 9.00
C LEU A 272 -2.05 12.58 10.41
N THR A 273 -2.46 11.32 10.57
CA THR A 273 -2.18 10.53 11.77
C THR A 273 -1.07 9.53 11.46
N GLY A 274 0.04 9.61 12.20
CA GLY A 274 1.16 8.69 12.12
C GLY A 274 1.30 7.84 13.38
N MET A 275 1.86 6.64 13.24
CA MET A 275 2.06 5.69 14.33
C MET A 275 3.36 4.92 14.18
N VAL A 276 4.08 4.70 15.30
CA VAL A 276 5.17 3.74 15.45
C VAL A 276 4.91 2.91 16.70
N GLY A 277 4.97 1.58 16.58
CA GLY A 277 4.73 0.67 17.69
C GLY A 277 5.89 -0.26 18.00
N SER A 278 6.02 -0.71 19.25
CA SER A 278 6.92 -1.82 19.59
C SER A 278 6.31 -3.15 19.12
N PRO A 279 7.13 -4.15 18.74
CA PRO A 279 6.61 -5.44 18.23
C PRO A 279 5.71 -6.18 19.20
N ASP A 280 5.90 -5.98 20.49
CA ASP A 280 5.07 -6.57 21.57
C ASP A 280 3.73 -5.85 21.78
N GLY A 281 3.55 -4.67 21.18
CA GLY A 281 2.35 -3.84 21.30
C GLY A 281 2.23 -3.07 22.62
N VAL A 282 3.26 -3.09 23.46
CA VAL A 282 3.26 -2.37 24.75
C VAL A 282 3.36 -0.87 24.54
N THR A 283 4.23 -0.45 23.61
CA THR A 283 4.42 0.96 23.29
C THR A 283 3.83 1.28 21.91
N LEU A 284 2.86 2.21 21.89
CA LEU A 284 2.35 2.80 20.66
C LEU A 284 2.50 4.32 20.73
N LEU A 285 3.39 4.86 19.91
CA LEU A 285 3.52 6.30 19.72
C LEU A 285 2.61 6.72 18.58
N LYS A 286 1.69 7.63 18.84
CA LYS A 286 0.76 8.21 17.85
C LYS A 286 0.86 9.72 17.88
N GLU A 287 0.82 10.34 16.71
CA GLU A 287 0.78 11.81 16.55
C GLU A 287 -0.14 12.16 15.39
N MET A 288 -0.90 13.24 15.55
CA MET A 288 -1.77 13.78 14.52
C MET A 288 -1.50 15.27 14.36
N LYS A 289 -1.31 15.69 13.11
CA LYS A 289 -1.16 17.12 12.76
C LYS A 289 -1.97 17.46 11.52
N ARG A 290 -2.15 18.77 11.33
CA ARG A 290 -2.80 19.38 10.17
C ARG A 290 -1.85 20.29 9.43
N GLY A 291 -1.96 20.33 8.11
CA GLY A 291 -1.14 21.20 7.27
C GLY A 291 -1.59 21.18 5.82
N THR A 292 -1.13 22.14 5.04
CA THR A 292 -1.45 22.29 3.62
C THR A 292 -0.31 21.86 2.69
N ASP A 293 0.87 21.59 3.23
CA ASP A 293 2.01 21.04 2.51
C ASP A 293 2.18 19.57 2.91
N PRO A 294 1.94 18.63 1.99
CA PRO A 294 1.96 17.20 2.30
C PRO A 294 3.31 16.72 2.83
N GLU A 295 4.41 17.13 2.20
CA GLU A 295 5.75 16.67 2.58
C GLU A 295 6.15 17.24 3.95
N GLN A 296 5.87 18.52 4.18
CA GLN A 296 6.17 19.14 5.47
C GLN A 296 5.35 18.52 6.59
N LEU A 297 4.05 18.25 6.32
CA LEU A 297 3.17 17.60 7.28
C LEU A 297 3.68 16.21 7.67
N GLY A 298 4.11 15.42 6.68
CA GLY A 298 4.73 14.11 6.92
C GLY A 298 5.97 14.19 7.80
N ARG A 299 6.89 15.12 7.48
CA ARG A 299 8.10 15.37 8.28
C ARG A 299 7.76 15.81 9.70
N ASP A 300 6.80 16.70 9.86
CA ASP A 300 6.44 17.25 11.16
C ASP A 300 5.85 16.23 12.11
N VAL A 301 5.01 15.30 11.60
CA VAL A 301 4.48 14.17 12.38
C VAL A 301 5.61 13.21 12.74
N ALA A 302 6.47 12.85 11.78
CA ALA A 302 7.59 11.93 12.02
C ALA A 302 8.58 12.47 13.07
N ASN A 303 8.94 13.75 12.99
CA ASN A 303 9.87 14.38 13.91
C ASN A 303 9.36 14.39 15.36
N VAL A 304 8.05 14.56 15.57
CA VAL A 304 7.48 14.44 16.92
C VAL A 304 7.58 13.01 17.43
N LEU A 305 7.30 12.01 16.61
CA LEU A 305 7.43 10.61 17.03
C LEU A 305 8.89 10.23 17.29
N ILE A 306 9.86 10.74 16.50
CA ILE A 306 11.30 10.55 16.74
C ILE A 306 11.68 11.16 18.09
N ALA A 307 11.25 12.40 18.38
CA ALA A 307 11.53 13.04 19.66
C ALA A 307 10.92 12.27 20.85
N ASN A 308 9.86 11.50 20.60
CA ASN A 308 9.22 10.62 21.60
C ASN A 308 9.81 9.20 21.64
N GLY A 309 10.89 8.91 20.87
CA GLY A 309 11.63 7.64 20.94
C GLY A 309 11.27 6.63 19.84
N ALA A 310 10.61 7.04 18.75
CA ALA A 310 10.30 6.15 17.63
C ALA A 310 11.56 5.55 17.00
N ASP A 311 12.66 6.32 16.94
CA ASP A 311 13.97 5.88 16.46
C ASP A 311 14.51 4.68 17.23
N ARG A 312 14.35 4.67 18.57
CA ARG A 312 14.78 3.57 19.44
C ARG A 312 13.96 2.31 19.17
N ILE A 313 12.62 2.43 19.05
CA ILE A 313 11.75 1.30 18.71
C ILE A 313 12.14 0.69 17.36
N LEU A 314 12.42 1.52 16.37
CA LEU A 314 12.79 1.07 15.03
C LEU A 314 14.18 0.45 14.97
N ALA A 315 15.15 0.96 15.74
CA ALA A 315 16.51 0.41 15.84
C ALA A 315 16.52 -1.01 16.42
N GLU A 316 15.65 -1.31 17.39
CA GLU A 316 15.53 -2.66 17.98
C GLU A 316 15.02 -3.72 16.99
N ILE A 317 14.33 -3.31 15.91
CA ILE A 317 13.76 -4.22 14.92
C ILE A 317 14.73 -4.45 13.76
N GLY A 318 15.58 -3.47 13.44
CA GLY A 318 16.52 -3.49 12.32
C GLY A 318 17.91 -4.06 12.66
N GLY A 319 18.15 -4.42 13.95
CA GLY A 319 19.39 -4.99 14.45
C GLY A 319 19.53 -6.49 14.20
#